data_49a34a40c476f277a0723c698a1f7083
#
_entry.id   49a34a40c476f277a0723c698a1f7083
#
_cell.length_a   1.000
_cell.length_b   1.000
_cell.length_c   1.000
_cell.angle_alpha   90.00
_cell.angle_beta   90.00
_cell.angle_gamma   90.00
#
_symmetry.space_group_name_H-M   'P 1'
#
loop_
_entity.id
_entity.type
_entity.pdbx_description
1 polymer ?
#
loop_
_entity_poly.entity_id
_entity_poly.type
_entity_poly.pdbx_seq_one_letter_code
_entity_poly.pdbx_strand_id
1 'polypeptide(L)'
;MSLIKLTIKGISYSQTQSGAYALVLSEMEGKRTLPIIIGAFEAQSIAIALEKEIRPPRPLTHDLFKTFSERFHITVKQIIIHKLVDGIFFSSLVCERDGVEEIIDTRTSDAIAIAIRFLAPIYTYENILDKAGIYLKVEEELSLIHI
;
A
#
# COMPACT_ATOMS: atom_id res chain seq x y z
N MET A 1 6.93 -19.61 -4.69
CA MET A 1 6.58 -18.89 -3.46
C MET A 1 5.14 -18.45 -3.49
N SER A 2 4.46 -18.57 -2.36
CA SER A 2 3.05 -18.21 -2.28
C SER A 2 2.84 -16.74 -2.13
N LEU A 3 1.91 -16.17 -2.88
CA LEU A 3 1.42 -14.82 -2.68
C LEU A 3 0.38 -14.82 -1.58
N ILE A 4 0.49 -13.86 -0.69
CA ILE A 4 -0.43 -13.68 0.42
C ILE A 4 -1.11 -12.34 0.29
N LYS A 5 -2.44 -12.36 0.30
CA LYS A 5 -3.22 -11.14 0.17
C LYS A 5 -3.19 -10.34 1.47
N LEU A 6 -3.00 -9.04 1.35
CA LEU A 6 -2.94 -8.12 2.47
C LEU A 6 -4.10 -7.14 2.40
N THR A 7 -4.49 -6.65 3.57
CA THR A 7 -5.43 -5.54 3.69
C THR A 7 -4.80 -4.43 4.52
N ILE A 8 -5.27 -3.21 4.35
CA ILE A 8 -4.78 -2.07 5.12
C ILE A 8 -5.48 -2.07 6.48
N LYS A 9 -4.68 -2.15 7.55
CA LYS A 9 -5.20 -2.12 8.90
C LYS A 9 -5.34 -0.70 9.42
N GLY A 10 -4.38 0.15 9.12
CA GLY A 10 -4.42 1.54 9.54
C GLY A 10 -3.08 2.23 9.35
N ILE A 11 -3.03 3.48 9.78
CA ILE A 11 -1.83 4.30 9.73
C ILE A 11 -1.58 4.84 11.13
N SER A 12 -0.33 4.77 11.60
CA SER A 12 0.06 5.36 12.87
C SER A 12 1.25 6.30 12.66
N TYR A 13 1.35 7.31 13.52
CA TYR A 13 2.50 8.21 13.50
C TYR A 13 3.73 7.45 14.03
N SER A 14 4.84 7.51 13.30
CA SER A 14 6.06 6.86 13.73
C SER A 14 6.72 7.67 14.83
N GLN A 15 6.99 7.02 15.98
CA GLN A 15 7.67 7.66 17.10
C GLN A 15 9.19 7.62 16.97
N THR A 16 9.71 6.81 16.05
CA THR A 16 11.14 6.67 15.87
C THR A 16 11.71 7.62 14.83
N GLN A 17 10.86 8.16 13.95
CA GLN A 17 11.30 9.07 12.90
C GLN A 17 10.32 10.24 12.82
N SER A 18 10.83 11.45 13.03
CA SER A 18 10.00 12.65 12.92
C SER A 18 9.46 12.82 11.50
N GLY A 19 8.17 13.09 11.40
CA GLY A 19 7.52 13.31 10.11
C GLY A 19 7.21 12.04 9.33
N ALA A 20 7.47 10.87 9.90
CA ALA A 20 7.19 9.61 9.24
C ALA A 20 5.96 8.94 9.87
N TYR A 21 5.32 8.09 9.08
CA TYR A 21 4.15 7.31 9.49
C TYR A 21 4.42 5.84 9.25
N ALA A 22 3.75 4.99 10.00
CA ALA A 22 3.76 3.55 9.76
C ALA A 22 2.42 3.15 9.16
N LEU A 23 2.46 2.68 7.92
CA LEU A 23 1.31 2.06 7.30
C LEU A 23 1.32 0.58 7.70
N VAL A 24 0.25 0.09 8.27
CA VAL A 24 0.18 -1.28 8.76
C VAL A 24 -0.73 -2.09 7.85
N LEU A 25 -0.16 -3.09 7.20
CA LEU A 25 -0.89 -4.05 6.40
C LEU A 25 -1.04 -5.34 7.21
N SER A 26 -2.11 -6.07 6.96
CA SER A 26 -2.39 -7.32 7.67
C SER A 26 -2.69 -8.42 6.68
N GLU A 27 -2.14 -9.61 6.91
CA GLU A 27 -2.55 -10.75 6.09
C GLU A 27 -4.02 -11.06 6.33
N MET A 28 -4.73 -11.38 5.24
CA MET A 28 -6.18 -11.56 5.30
C MET A 28 -6.58 -12.76 6.16
N GLU A 29 -5.84 -13.85 6.07
CA GLU A 29 -6.19 -15.11 6.73
C GLU A 29 -5.22 -15.47 7.85
N GLY A 30 -4.59 -14.47 8.47
CA GLY A 30 -3.66 -14.72 9.54
C GLY A 30 -3.57 -13.52 10.46
N LYS A 31 -2.57 -13.57 11.34
CA LYS A 31 -2.41 -12.54 12.37
C LYS A 31 -1.16 -11.70 12.20
N ARG A 32 -0.36 -11.98 11.17
CA ARG A 32 0.85 -11.19 10.95
C ARG A 32 0.51 -9.87 10.29
N THR A 33 1.17 -8.84 10.73
CA THR A 33 1.05 -7.50 10.12
C THR A 33 2.40 -7.09 9.58
N LEU A 34 2.37 -6.23 8.57
CA LEU A 34 3.56 -5.73 7.91
C LEU A 34 3.56 -4.22 8.05
N PRO A 35 4.38 -3.67 8.97
CA PRO A 35 4.49 -2.22 9.08
C PRO A 35 5.47 -1.67 8.05
N ILE A 36 5.06 -0.60 7.40
CA ILE A 36 5.87 0.04 6.34
C ILE A 36 5.97 1.52 6.68
N ILE A 37 7.21 2.02 6.78
CA ILE A 37 7.44 3.43 7.06
C ILE A 37 7.24 4.22 5.78
N ILE A 38 6.39 5.25 5.85
CA ILE A 38 6.07 6.11 4.72
C ILE A 38 6.15 7.57 5.13
N GLY A 39 6.30 8.46 4.16
CA GLY A 39 6.32 9.89 4.40
C GLY A 39 4.94 10.46 4.66
N ALA A 40 4.89 11.68 5.17
CA ALA A 40 3.65 12.34 5.53
C ALA A 40 2.74 12.59 4.32
N PHE A 41 3.32 12.97 3.18
CA PHE A 41 2.52 13.22 1.98
C PHE A 41 1.89 11.94 1.44
N GLU A 42 2.63 10.84 1.45
CA GLU A 42 2.11 9.55 1.01
C GLU A 42 1.03 9.04 1.97
N ALA A 43 1.26 9.22 3.27
CA ALA A 43 0.27 8.85 4.28
C ALA A 43 -1.04 9.62 4.07
N GLN A 44 -0.95 10.92 3.81
CA GLN A 44 -2.11 11.76 3.53
C GLN A 44 -2.85 11.30 2.29
N SER A 45 -2.14 11.00 1.22
CA SER A 45 -2.73 10.53 -0.02
C SER A 45 -3.49 9.21 0.18
N ILE A 46 -2.91 8.29 0.94
CA ILE A 46 -3.55 7.02 1.27
C ILE A 46 -4.79 7.25 2.13
N ALA A 47 -4.67 8.08 3.16
CA ALA A 47 -5.79 8.37 4.05
C ALA A 47 -6.97 8.98 3.28
N ILE A 48 -6.70 9.93 2.40
CA ILE A 48 -7.74 10.58 1.59
C ILE A 48 -8.42 9.56 0.67
N ALA A 49 -7.64 8.65 0.08
CA ALA A 49 -8.21 7.62 -0.80
C ALA A 49 -9.11 6.65 -0.06
N LEU A 50 -8.79 6.35 1.20
CA LEU A 50 -9.60 5.45 2.02
C LEU A 50 -10.82 6.13 2.61
N GLU A 51 -10.72 7.44 2.90
CA GLU A 51 -11.83 8.22 3.42
C GLU A 51 -12.62 8.82 2.26
N LYS A 52 -13.71 8.19 1.91
CA LYS A 52 -14.47 8.53 0.69
C LYS A 52 -15.24 9.83 0.79
N GLU A 53 -15.43 10.37 2.00
CA GLU A 53 -16.15 11.63 2.20
C GLU A 53 -15.27 12.85 1.96
N ILE A 54 -13.96 12.70 2.01
CA ILE A 54 -13.03 13.80 1.79
C ILE A 54 -12.66 13.85 0.32
N ARG A 55 -12.95 15.01 -0.30
CA ARG A 55 -12.60 15.25 -1.70
C ARG A 55 -11.72 16.49 -1.79
N PRO A 56 -10.45 16.33 -2.16
CA PRO A 56 -9.59 17.50 -2.33
C PRO A 56 -10.10 18.36 -3.50
N PRO A 57 -9.91 19.68 -3.45
CA PRO A 57 -10.42 20.58 -4.51
C PRO A 57 -9.76 20.33 -5.87
N ARG A 58 -8.57 19.78 -5.87
CA ARG A 58 -7.87 19.39 -7.10
C ARG A 58 -7.37 17.97 -6.95
N PRO A 59 -7.20 17.22 -8.07
CA PRO A 59 -6.70 15.85 -8.01
C PRO A 59 -5.31 15.81 -7.39
N LEU A 60 -5.08 14.83 -6.52
CA LEU A 60 -3.73 14.52 -6.05
C LEU A 60 -2.97 13.81 -7.16
N THR A 61 -1.65 13.70 -7.01
CA THR A 61 -0.82 13.03 -8.02
C THR A 61 -1.28 11.61 -8.29
N HIS A 62 -1.66 10.87 -7.26
CA HIS A 62 -2.15 9.49 -7.44
C HIS A 62 -3.51 9.46 -8.13
N ASP A 63 -4.36 10.47 -7.90
CA ASP A 63 -5.63 10.59 -8.64
C ASP A 63 -5.37 10.84 -10.12
N LEU A 64 -4.39 11.71 -10.41
CA LEU A 64 -3.99 12.00 -11.78
C LEU A 64 -3.46 10.74 -12.46
N PHE A 65 -2.66 9.95 -11.75
CA PHE A 65 -2.16 8.68 -12.27
C PHE A 65 -3.31 7.77 -12.69
N LYS A 66 -4.33 7.65 -11.84
CA LYS A 66 -5.49 6.81 -12.16
C LYS A 66 -6.22 7.34 -13.38
N THR A 67 -6.49 8.63 -13.43
CA THR A 67 -7.19 9.24 -14.57
C THR A 67 -6.41 9.03 -15.87
N PHE A 68 -5.11 9.29 -15.81
CA PHE A 68 -4.23 9.10 -16.98
C PHE A 68 -4.26 7.65 -17.46
N SER A 69 -4.12 6.71 -16.52
CA SER A 69 -4.15 5.29 -16.87
C SER A 69 -5.46 4.89 -17.52
N GLU A 70 -6.58 5.32 -16.96
CA GLU A 70 -7.90 4.97 -17.49
C GLU A 70 -8.13 5.57 -18.86
N ARG A 71 -7.67 6.81 -19.09
CA ARG A 71 -7.81 7.46 -20.39
C ARG A 71 -7.02 6.75 -21.48
N PHE A 72 -5.95 6.07 -21.13
CA PHE A 72 -5.12 5.31 -22.07
C PHE A 72 -5.38 3.81 -21.99
N HIS A 73 -6.50 3.42 -21.38
CA HIS A 73 -6.96 2.02 -21.29
C HIS A 73 -5.98 1.11 -20.58
N ILE A 74 -5.34 1.65 -19.54
CA ILE A 74 -4.43 0.88 -18.70
C ILE A 74 -5.13 0.59 -17.38
N THR A 75 -5.13 -0.67 -16.95
CA THR A 75 -5.68 -1.10 -15.68
C THR A 75 -4.55 -1.56 -14.77
N VAL A 76 -4.55 -1.11 -13.53
CA VAL A 76 -3.67 -1.68 -12.51
C VAL A 76 -4.42 -2.86 -11.90
N LYS A 77 -3.93 -4.07 -12.14
CA LYS A 77 -4.60 -5.30 -11.74
C LYS A 77 -4.33 -5.67 -10.30
N GLN A 78 -3.10 -5.46 -9.86
CA GLN A 78 -2.67 -5.80 -8.50
C GLN A 78 -1.32 -5.16 -8.23
N ILE A 79 -0.95 -5.09 -6.95
CA ILE A 79 0.40 -4.75 -6.57
C ILE A 79 1.01 -5.88 -5.76
N ILE A 80 2.32 -6.04 -5.87
CA ILE A 80 3.04 -7.08 -5.17
C ILE A 80 4.24 -6.45 -4.45
N ILE A 81 4.30 -6.60 -3.14
CA ILE A 81 5.48 -6.26 -2.36
C ILE A 81 6.37 -7.49 -2.44
N HIS A 82 7.42 -7.41 -3.28
CA HIS A 82 8.14 -8.62 -3.68
C HIS A 82 9.53 -8.77 -3.10
N LYS A 83 10.06 -7.76 -2.45
CA LYS A 83 11.45 -7.80 -1.99
C LYS A 83 11.64 -6.87 -0.80
N LEU A 84 12.52 -7.28 0.11
CA LEU A 84 12.93 -6.47 1.25
C LEU A 84 14.44 -6.53 1.34
N VAL A 85 15.10 -5.37 1.19
CA VAL A 85 16.57 -5.27 1.24
C VAL A 85 16.92 -4.07 2.11
N ASP A 86 17.70 -4.32 3.15
CA ASP A 86 18.19 -3.27 4.06
C ASP A 86 17.06 -2.39 4.61
N GLY A 87 15.95 -3.03 4.98
CA GLY A 87 14.80 -2.33 5.53
C GLY A 87 13.92 -1.62 4.52
N ILE A 88 14.24 -1.72 3.23
CA ILE A 88 13.47 -1.09 2.16
C ILE A 88 12.64 -2.13 1.42
N PHE A 89 11.33 -1.89 1.34
CA PHE A 89 10.42 -2.74 0.59
C PHE A 89 10.39 -2.31 -0.87
N PHE A 90 10.43 -3.30 -1.76
CA PHE A 90 10.33 -3.09 -3.20
C PHE A 90 8.99 -3.63 -3.67
N SER A 91 8.30 -2.86 -4.49
CA SER A 91 6.97 -3.22 -4.97
C SER A 91 6.86 -3.05 -6.47
N SER A 92 5.91 -3.76 -7.04
CA SER A 92 5.60 -3.69 -8.46
C SER A 92 4.12 -3.47 -8.68
N LEU A 93 3.80 -2.66 -9.69
CA LEU A 93 2.46 -2.60 -10.25
C LEU A 93 2.36 -3.65 -11.35
N VAL A 94 1.32 -4.45 -11.33
CA VAL A 94 1.00 -5.33 -12.45
C VAL A 94 -0.09 -4.63 -13.24
N CYS A 95 0.27 -4.14 -14.39
CA CYS A 95 -0.62 -3.36 -15.25
C CYS A 95 -0.99 -4.15 -16.50
N GLU A 96 -2.15 -3.86 -17.06
CA GLU A 96 -2.62 -4.53 -18.27
C GLU A 96 -3.18 -3.52 -19.24
N ARG A 97 -2.82 -3.70 -20.50
CA ARG A 97 -3.41 -2.97 -21.63
C ARG A 97 -3.57 -3.93 -22.80
N ASP A 98 -4.79 -4.02 -23.33
CA ASP A 98 -5.10 -4.86 -24.49
C ASP A 98 -4.63 -6.32 -24.33
N GLY A 99 -4.79 -6.86 -23.12
CA GLY A 99 -4.38 -8.24 -22.81
C GLY A 99 -2.90 -8.44 -22.56
N VAL A 100 -2.10 -7.37 -22.65
CA VAL A 100 -0.66 -7.45 -22.41
C VAL A 100 -0.36 -6.90 -21.01
N GLU A 101 0.34 -7.71 -20.20
CA GLU A 101 0.74 -7.30 -18.87
C GLU A 101 2.13 -6.70 -18.87
N GLU A 102 2.30 -5.66 -18.06
CA GLU A 102 3.58 -5.04 -17.78
C GLU A 102 3.77 -4.94 -16.29
N ILE A 103 4.99 -5.20 -15.84
CA ILE A 103 5.35 -5.10 -14.44
C ILE A 103 6.22 -3.86 -14.27
N ILE A 104 5.77 -2.93 -13.44
CA ILE A 104 6.42 -1.62 -13.29
C ILE A 104 6.92 -1.47 -11.86
N ASP A 105 8.20 -1.15 -11.71
CA ASP A 105 8.79 -0.89 -10.40
C ASP A 105 8.21 0.38 -9.79
N THR A 106 7.98 0.34 -8.48
CA THR A 106 7.39 1.49 -7.77
C THR A 106 7.78 1.45 -6.29
N ARG A 107 7.79 2.62 -5.66
CA ARG A 107 7.86 2.65 -4.20
C ARG A 107 6.59 2.04 -3.63
N THR A 108 6.73 1.34 -2.50
CA THR A 108 5.60 0.65 -1.89
C THR A 108 4.48 1.61 -1.50
N SER A 109 4.82 2.80 -0.97
CA SER A 109 3.82 3.81 -0.62
C SER A 109 2.99 4.25 -1.83
N ASP A 110 3.64 4.48 -2.96
CA ASP A 110 2.93 4.87 -4.20
C ASP A 110 2.09 3.73 -4.72
N ALA A 111 2.61 2.51 -4.67
CA ALA A 111 1.87 1.33 -5.13
C ALA A 111 0.56 1.18 -4.36
N ILE A 112 0.61 1.35 -3.04
CA ILE A 112 -0.57 1.23 -2.20
C ILE A 112 -1.56 2.35 -2.46
N ALA A 113 -1.07 3.59 -2.58
CA ALA A 113 -1.94 4.73 -2.89
C ALA A 113 -2.67 4.54 -4.22
N ILE A 114 -1.98 3.98 -5.20
CA ILE A 114 -2.54 3.67 -6.52
C ILE A 114 -3.51 2.49 -6.43
N ALA A 115 -3.13 1.42 -5.71
CA ALA A 115 -3.97 0.24 -5.59
C ALA A 115 -5.34 0.56 -4.99
N ILE A 116 -5.39 1.40 -3.97
CA ILE A 116 -6.65 1.78 -3.34
C ILE A 116 -7.58 2.44 -4.37
N ARG A 117 -7.02 3.32 -5.20
CA ARG A 117 -7.80 4.05 -6.20
C ARG A 117 -8.34 3.15 -7.32
N PHE A 118 -7.60 2.09 -7.65
CA PHE A 118 -8.04 1.11 -8.64
C PHE A 118 -8.84 -0.04 -8.03
N LEU A 119 -9.00 -0.08 -6.70
CA LEU A 119 -9.55 -1.21 -5.98
C LEU A 119 -8.79 -2.50 -6.30
N ALA A 120 -7.50 -2.37 -6.48
CA ALA A 120 -6.63 -3.49 -6.81
C ALA A 120 -6.13 -4.19 -5.55
N PRO A 121 -6.02 -5.51 -5.56
CA PRO A 121 -5.52 -6.24 -4.39
C PRO A 121 -4.03 -6.02 -4.16
N ILE A 122 -3.64 -6.13 -2.90
CA ILE A 122 -2.26 -5.98 -2.44
C ILE A 122 -1.76 -7.35 -2.00
N TYR A 123 -0.60 -7.76 -2.51
CA TYR A 123 0.00 -9.04 -2.16
C TYR A 123 1.43 -8.88 -1.70
N THR A 124 1.91 -9.84 -0.93
CA THR A 124 3.33 -10.01 -0.65
C THR A 124 3.64 -11.51 -0.67
N TYR A 125 4.93 -11.84 -0.53
CA TYR A 125 5.34 -13.24 -0.46
C TYR A 125 5.49 -13.69 0.99
N GLU A 126 5.30 -14.98 1.22
CA GLU A 126 5.42 -15.59 2.54
C GLU A 126 6.75 -15.26 3.21
N ASN A 127 7.85 -15.32 2.45
CA ASN A 127 9.17 -15.06 3.01
C ASN A 127 9.35 -13.62 3.53
N ILE A 128 8.61 -12.67 2.97
CA ILE A 128 8.67 -11.28 3.45
C ILE A 128 7.93 -11.17 4.78
N LEU A 129 6.78 -11.81 4.91
CA LEU A 129 6.08 -11.87 6.18
C LEU A 129 6.87 -12.62 7.24
N ASP A 130 7.60 -13.65 6.85
CA ASP A 130 8.47 -14.37 7.79
C ASP A 130 9.59 -13.49 8.33
N LYS A 131 10.13 -12.61 7.48
CA LYS A 131 11.24 -11.72 7.87
C LYS A 131 10.78 -10.48 8.61
N ALA A 132 9.70 -9.86 8.19
CA ALA A 132 9.31 -8.53 8.63
C ALA A 132 7.91 -8.49 9.27
N GLY A 133 7.15 -9.57 9.17
CA GLY A 133 5.82 -9.61 9.76
C GLY A 133 5.88 -9.66 11.28
N ILE A 134 4.96 -8.98 11.92
CA ILE A 134 4.86 -8.96 13.37
C ILE A 134 3.42 -9.24 13.80
N TYR A 135 3.26 -9.59 15.08
CA TYR A 135 1.95 -9.71 15.71
C TYR A 135 1.72 -8.49 16.57
N LEU A 136 0.70 -7.68 16.23
CA LEU A 136 0.39 -6.49 17.02
C LEU A 136 -0.31 -6.88 18.31
N LYS A 137 0.04 -6.19 19.40
CA LYS A 137 -0.69 -6.26 20.66
C LYS A 137 -1.94 -5.41 20.55
N VAL A 138 -2.91 -5.66 21.44
CA VAL A 138 -4.17 -4.92 21.43
C VAL A 138 -3.95 -3.41 21.54
N GLU A 139 -3.04 -2.98 22.40
CA GLU A 139 -2.75 -1.56 22.57
C GLU A 139 -2.16 -0.94 21.29
N GLU A 140 -1.33 -1.70 20.59
CA GLU A 140 -0.75 -1.23 19.33
C GLU A 140 -1.82 -1.10 18.26
N GLU A 141 -2.76 -2.03 18.20
CA GLU A 141 -3.88 -1.95 17.27
C GLU A 141 -4.74 -0.72 17.53
N LEU A 142 -5.00 -0.41 18.80
CA LEU A 142 -5.79 0.75 19.18
C LEU A 142 -5.09 2.08 18.88
N SER A 143 -3.77 2.08 18.70
CA SER A 143 -3.02 3.29 18.36
C SER A 143 -3.05 3.62 16.87
N LEU A 144 -3.57 2.72 16.02
CA LEU A 144 -3.64 2.96 14.59
C LEU A 144 -4.75 3.93 14.25
N ILE A 145 -4.51 4.76 13.23
CA ILE A 145 -5.53 5.61 12.64
C ILE A 145 -6.35 4.72 11.70
N HIS A 146 -7.60 4.50 12.06
CA HIS A 146 -8.49 3.68 11.23
C HIS A 146 -9.11 4.52 10.14
N ILE A 147 -9.05 4.02 8.94
CA ILE A 147 -9.46 4.75 7.75
C ILE A 147 -10.62 4.03 7.07
#